data_53480d2490694df9cbca7870b97b2f09
#
_entry.id   53480d2490694df9cbca7870b97b2f09
#
_cell.length_a   1.000
_cell.length_b   1.000
_cell.length_c   1.000
_cell.angle_alpha   90.00
_cell.angle_beta   90.00
_cell.angle_gamma   90.00
#
_symmetry.space_group_name_H-M   'P 1'
#
loop_
_entity.id
_entity.type
_entity.pdbx_description
1 polymer ?
#
loop_
_entity_poly.entity_id
_entity_poly.type
_entity_poly.pdbx_seq_one_letter_code
_entity_poly.pdbx_strand_id
1 'polypeptide(L)'
;IGFTKMKYISHRGILNGVKEGENHPEQIEYCLKHGLDVEVDVWYADDSYWLGHDHPTYRIDVEFLQMSGLWVHCKDVNSAILLRKQHRLNSFTIDKDDYTITTLGWLWLSPTYKNIVKNSICVMPEDPRWNFSLDHIIQFAGICSDNIYYYKDYVANIRR
;
A
#
# COMPACT_ATOMS: atom_id res chain seq x y z
N ILE A 1 8.72 -5.62 -25.53
CA ILE A 1 8.91 -5.11 -24.15
C ILE A 1 7.52 -5.09 -23.54
N GLY A 2 7.16 -6.16 -22.78
CA GLY A 2 5.85 -6.29 -22.18
C GLY A 2 5.60 -5.15 -21.18
N PHE A 3 4.44 -4.50 -21.29
CA PHE A 3 3.97 -3.56 -20.28
C PHE A 3 3.85 -4.32 -18.95
N THR A 4 4.65 -3.94 -17.96
CA THR A 4 4.53 -4.47 -16.61
C THR A 4 3.11 -4.16 -16.13
N LYS A 5 2.37 -5.19 -15.73
CA LYS A 5 0.99 -5.02 -15.25
C LYS A 5 0.99 -4.06 -14.07
N MET A 6 0.17 -2.98 -14.15
CA MET A 6 0.03 -2.02 -13.05
C MET A 6 -0.45 -2.72 -11.78
N LYS A 7 0.16 -2.38 -10.65
CA LYS A 7 -0.26 -2.85 -9.34
C LYS A 7 -1.38 -1.98 -8.80
N TYR A 8 -2.44 -2.60 -8.31
CA TYR A 8 -3.56 -1.93 -7.66
C TYR A 8 -3.58 -2.33 -6.19
N ILE A 9 -3.31 -1.36 -5.33
CA ILE A 9 -3.09 -1.55 -3.90
C ILE A 9 -4.21 -0.84 -3.15
N SER A 10 -5.01 -1.60 -2.40
CA SER A 10 -5.98 -1.02 -1.48
C SER A 10 -5.22 -0.45 -0.27
N HIS A 11 -5.46 0.81 0.05
CA HIS A 11 -4.91 1.45 1.24
C HIS A 11 -5.67 0.95 2.47
N ARG A 12 -5.02 0.15 3.32
CA ARG A 12 -5.56 -0.43 4.56
C ARG A 12 -6.81 -1.32 4.37
N GLY A 13 -7.02 -1.87 3.19
CA GLY A 13 -8.23 -2.62 2.86
C GLY A 13 -9.44 -1.75 2.49
N ILE A 14 -9.28 -0.43 2.41
CA ILE A 14 -10.35 0.49 2.00
C ILE A 14 -10.59 0.36 0.49
N LEU A 15 -11.85 0.26 0.07
CA LEU A 15 -12.21 0.08 -1.34
C LEU A 15 -12.86 1.31 -1.96
N ASN A 16 -13.79 1.95 -1.26
CA ASN A 16 -14.65 3.02 -1.77
C ASN A 16 -14.61 4.29 -0.90
N GLY A 17 -13.47 4.58 -0.28
CA GLY A 17 -13.31 5.76 0.57
C GLY A 17 -13.91 5.64 1.97
N VAL A 18 -14.61 4.56 2.28
CA VAL A 18 -15.20 4.32 3.61
C VAL A 18 -14.12 3.72 4.51
N LYS A 19 -13.71 4.49 5.52
CA LYS A 19 -12.61 4.12 6.41
C LYS A 19 -12.98 3.12 7.51
N GLU A 20 -14.27 2.87 7.72
CA GLU A 20 -14.71 1.86 8.67
C GLU A 20 -14.14 0.49 8.28
N GLY A 21 -13.52 -0.19 9.24
CA GLY A 21 -12.86 -1.48 9.01
C GLY A 21 -11.47 -1.39 8.38
N GLU A 22 -10.86 -0.20 8.29
CA GLU A 22 -9.47 -0.09 7.86
C GLU A 22 -8.55 -0.98 8.72
N ASN A 23 -7.59 -1.64 8.09
CA ASN A 23 -6.69 -2.61 8.73
C ASN A 23 -7.37 -3.83 9.36
N HIS A 24 -8.66 -4.07 9.12
CA HIS A 24 -9.35 -5.25 9.62
C HIS A 24 -8.88 -6.50 8.84
N PRO A 25 -8.43 -7.58 9.51
CA PRO A 25 -7.90 -8.77 8.83
C PRO A 25 -8.83 -9.36 7.77
N GLU A 26 -10.10 -9.50 8.06
CA GLU A 26 -11.08 -10.05 7.10
C GLU A 26 -11.23 -9.17 5.86
N GLN A 27 -11.19 -7.85 6.01
CA GLN A 27 -11.27 -6.92 4.88
C GLN A 27 -10.01 -7.01 4.00
N ILE A 28 -8.84 -7.17 4.61
CA ILE A 28 -7.57 -7.37 3.90
C ILE A 28 -7.61 -8.68 3.10
N GLU A 29 -8.04 -9.78 3.72
CA GLU A 29 -8.17 -11.07 3.03
C GLU A 29 -9.17 -11.00 1.88
N TYR A 30 -10.30 -10.28 2.06
CA TYR A 30 -11.26 -10.03 0.99
C TYR A 30 -10.60 -9.34 -0.21
N CYS A 31 -9.83 -8.27 0.01
CA CYS A 31 -9.14 -7.55 -1.06
C CYS A 31 -8.16 -8.45 -1.81
N LEU A 32 -7.31 -9.20 -1.08
CA LEU A 32 -6.36 -10.13 -1.67
C LEU A 32 -7.06 -11.21 -2.52
N LYS A 33 -8.13 -11.78 -2.01
CA LYS A 33 -8.94 -12.78 -2.71
C LYS A 33 -9.54 -12.24 -4.01
N HIS A 34 -9.84 -10.93 -4.08
CA HIS A 34 -10.39 -10.28 -5.26
C HIS A 34 -9.32 -9.67 -6.18
N GLY A 35 -8.06 -10.07 -6.01
CA GLY A 35 -6.97 -9.72 -6.92
C GLY A 35 -6.37 -8.33 -6.72
N LEU A 36 -6.62 -7.70 -5.57
CA LEU A 36 -5.96 -6.47 -5.15
C LEU A 36 -4.76 -6.80 -4.27
N ASP A 37 -3.71 -5.99 -4.37
CA ASP A 37 -2.72 -5.88 -3.30
C ASP A 37 -3.29 -5.02 -2.17
N VAL A 38 -2.71 -5.09 -0.98
CA VAL A 38 -3.17 -4.32 0.18
C VAL A 38 -1.99 -3.76 0.95
N GLU A 39 -2.03 -2.45 1.22
CA GLU A 39 -1.14 -1.84 2.20
C GLU A 39 -1.75 -1.98 3.59
N VAL A 40 -0.93 -2.36 4.57
CA VAL A 40 -1.34 -2.60 5.95
C VAL A 40 -0.39 -1.91 6.92
N ASP A 41 -0.92 -1.36 8.01
CA ASP A 41 -0.15 -0.74 9.10
C ASP A 41 0.12 -1.75 10.20
N VAL A 42 1.39 -2.00 10.52
CA VAL A 42 1.82 -3.06 11.45
C VAL A 42 2.60 -2.49 12.62
N TRP A 43 2.26 -2.93 13.81
CA TRP A 43 2.94 -2.69 15.08
C TRP A 43 3.46 -4.00 15.66
N TYR A 44 4.51 -3.90 16.50
CA TYR A 44 4.93 -5.00 17.36
C TYR A 44 4.93 -4.54 18.82
N ALA A 45 3.98 -5.03 19.58
CA ALA A 45 3.77 -4.70 20.98
C ALA A 45 3.30 -5.93 21.76
N ASP A 46 3.65 -6.02 23.03
CA ASP A 46 3.27 -7.14 23.90
C ASP A 46 3.58 -8.52 23.28
N ASP A 47 4.79 -8.67 22.73
CA ASP A 47 5.28 -9.88 22.07
C ASP A 47 4.37 -10.39 20.94
N SER A 48 3.63 -9.48 20.30
CA SER A 48 2.68 -9.81 19.23
C SER A 48 2.68 -8.77 18.10
N TYR A 49 2.28 -9.21 16.90
CA TYR A 49 2.01 -8.32 15.78
C TYR A 49 0.56 -7.84 15.82
N TRP A 50 0.36 -6.59 15.44
CA TRP A 50 -0.94 -5.93 15.43
C TRP A 50 -1.11 -5.10 14.17
N LEU A 51 -2.32 -5.07 13.65
CA LEU A 51 -2.72 -4.11 12.61
C LEU A 51 -3.43 -2.91 13.21
N GLY A 52 -3.26 -1.74 12.62
CA GLY A 52 -3.94 -0.50 13.02
C GLY A 52 -3.16 0.74 12.59
N HIS A 53 -3.86 1.81 12.22
CA HIS A 53 -3.21 3.04 11.77
C HIS A 53 -2.66 3.87 12.91
N ASP A 54 -3.50 4.25 13.87
CA ASP A 54 -3.14 5.16 14.96
C ASP A 54 -2.57 4.41 16.18
N HIS A 55 -2.95 3.15 16.36
CA HIS A 55 -2.54 2.31 17.48
C HIS A 55 -2.74 0.83 17.12
N PRO A 56 -2.08 -0.10 17.83
CA PRO A 56 -2.34 -1.53 17.71
C PRO A 56 -3.81 -1.86 17.97
N THR A 57 -4.49 -2.47 17.00
CA THR A 57 -5.94 -2.70 17.07
C THR A 57 -6.28 -4.18 16.91
N TYR A 58 -5.80 -4.82 15.84
CA TYR A 58 -6.13 -6.20 15.51
C TYR A 58 -4.89 -7.07 15.64
N ARG A 59 -4.91 -8.02 16.57
CA ARG A 59 -3.82 -8.98 16.72
C ARG A 59 -3.79 -9.94 15.53
N ILE A 60 -2.59 -10.19 15.01
CA ILE A 60 -2.33 -11.13 13.92
C ILE A 60 -1.11 -12.00 14.23
N ASP A 61 -1.02 -13.12 13.51
CA ASP A 61 0.17 -13.94 13.48
C ASP A 61 1.14 -13.47 12.40
N VAL A 62 2.42 -13.84 12.51
CA VAL A 62 3.42 -13.49 11.49
C VAL A 62 3.08 -14.11 10.13
N GLU A 63 2.43 -15.26 10.12
CA GLU A 63 1.96 -15.95 8.92
C GLU A 63 0.97 -15.11 8.12
N PHE A 64 0.13 -14.31 8.80
CA PHE A 64 -0.75 -13.36 8.12
C PHE A 64 0.04 -12.39 7.24
N LEU A 65 1.17 -11.87 7.73
CA LEU A 65 2.02 -10.93 7.00
C LEU A 65 2.77 -11.56 5.83
N GLN A 66 2.82 -12.88 5.76
CA GLN A 66 3.46 -13.62 4.66
C GLN A 66 2.54 -13.84 3.46
N MET A 67 1.26 -13.45 3.56
CA MET A 67 0.35 -13.53 2.42
C MET A 67 0.86 -12.68 1.25
N SER A 68 0.82 -13.24 0.05
CA SER A 68 1.21 -12.54 -1.17
C SER A 68 0.33 -11.32 -1.44
N GLY A 69 0.93 -10.23 -1.85
CA GLY A 69 0.21 -8.98 -2.18
C GLY A 69 0.14 -7.97 -1.04
N LEU A 70 0.73 -8.24 0.13
CA LEU A 70 0.81 -7.27 1.21
C LEU A 70 1.98 -6.30 1.04
N TRP A 71 1.70 -5.03 1.33
CA TRP A 71 2.65 -3.92 1.44
C TRP A 71 2.64 -3.46 2.89
N VAL A 72 3.69 -3.79 3.64
CA VAL A 72 3.69 -3.72 5.10
C VAL A 72 4.35 -2.43 5.57
N HIS A 73 3.54 -1.47 5.99
CA HIS A 73 4.00 -0.24 6.63
C HIS A 73 4.27 -0.53 8.11
N CYS A 74 5.55 -0.56 8.49
CA CYS A 74 5.96 -0.73 9.89
C CYS A 74 5.77 0.60 10.62
N LYS A 75 4.88 0.61 11.62
CA LYS A 75 4.50 1.82 12.37
C LYS A 75 5.42 2.14 13.53
N ASP A 76 6.20 1.17 13.98
CA ASP A 76 7.15 1.33 15.05
C ASP A 76 8.50 0.67 14.73
N VAL A 77 9.53 1.04 15.49
CA VAL A 77 10.88 0.52 15.27
C VAL A 77 10.96 -0.97 15.54
N ASN A 78 10.14 -1.50 16.46
CA ASN A 78 10.16 -2.93 16.80
C ASN A 78 9.67 -3.78 15.62
N SER A 79 8.54 -3.44 15.01
CA SER A 79 8.05 -4.13 13.82
C SER A 79 9.06 -4.02 12.67
N ALA A 80 9.63 -2.82 12.45
CA ALA A 80 10.62 -2.61 11.40
C ALA A 80 11.87 -3.49 11.58
N ILE A 81 12.41 -3.58 12.79
CA ILE A 81 13.57 -4.42 13.11
C ILE A 81 13.29 -5.90 12.83
N LEU A 82 12.12 -6.38 13.25
CA LEU A 82 11.75 -7.79 13.10
C LEU A 82 11.43 -8.17 11.65
N LEU A 83 10.72 -7.29 10.93
CA LEU A 83 10.19 -7.62 9.62
C LEU A 83 11.15 -7.34 8.45
N ARG A 84 12.13 -6.43 8.61
CA ARG A 84 13.05 -6.06 7.52
C ARG A 84 13.85 -7.23 6.94
N LYS A 85 14.06 -8.27 7.72
CA LYS A 85 14.84 -9.47 7.33
C LYS A 85 13.97 -10.64 6.89
N GLN A 86 12.66 -10.48 6.92
CA GLN A 86 11.76 -11.54 6.47
C GLN A 86 11.81 -11.62 4.94
N HIS A 87 12.30 -12.74 4.42
CA HIS A 87 12.34 -12.97 2.98
C HIS A 87 10.93 -12.97 2.39
N ARG A 88 10.76 -12.33 1.25
CA ARG A 88 9.50 -12.15 0.51
C ARG A 88 8.51 -11.16 1.13
N LEU A 89 8.78 -10.63 2.30
CA LEU A 89 7.94 -9.59 2.88
C LEU A 89 8.29 -8.24 2.25
N ASN A 90 7.30 -7.53 1.75
CA ASN A 90 7.45 -6.20 1.18
C ASN A 90 7.12 -5.15 2.26
N SER A 91 8.13 -4.75 3.01
CA SER A 91 7.95 -3.83 4.14
C SER A 91 8.67 -2.51 3.94
N PHE A 92 8.21 -1.48 4.63
CA PHE A 92 8.79 -0.15 4.61
C PHE A 92 8.43 0.64 5.86
N THR A 93 9.16 1.73 6.08
CA THR A 93 8.85 2.78 7.05
C THR A 93 8.75 4.10 6.31
N ILE A 94 7.82 4.95 6.71
CA ILE A 94 7.69 6.33 6.24
C ILE A 94 6.97 7.14 7.31
N ASP A 95 7.40 8.39 7.53
CA ASP A 95 6.71 9.33 8.42
C ASP A 95 6.30 10.58 7.61
N LYS A 96 7.16 11.56 7.56
CA LYS A 96 6.92 12.83 6.85
C LYS A 96 7.70 12.96 5.55
N ASP A 97 8.40 11.92 5.18
CA ASP A 97 9.24 11.90 3.98
C ASP A 97 8.40 11.87 2.71
N ASP A 98 8.95 12.41 1.65
CA ASP A 98 8.31 12.44 0.34
C ASP A 98 8.26 11.05 -0.31
N TYR A 99 9.17 10.16 0.06
CA TYR A 99 9.26 8.81 -0.48
C TYR A 99 10.01 7.87 0.46
N THR A 100 9.83 6.59 0.21
CA THR A 100 10.64 5.51 0.79
C THR A 100 10.85 4.40 -0.23
N ILE A 101 11.81 3.51 0.05
CA ILE A 101 12.03 2.31 -0.75
C ILE A 101 11.65 1.10 0.10
N THR A 102 10.80 0.23 -0.44
CA THR A 102 10.41 -1.00 0.25
C THR A 102 11.54 -2.04 0.23
N THR A 103 11.48 -3.02 1.10
CA THR A 103 12.46 -4.11 1.18
C THR A 103 12.57 -4.94 -0.10
N LEU A 104 11.54 -4.95 -0.94
CA LEU A 104 11.56 -5.55 -2.28
C LEU A 104 11.98 -4.59 -3.39
N GLY A 105 12.41 -3.37 -3.05
CA GLY A 105 12.98 -2.41 -4.00
C GLY A 105 11.95 -1.51 -4.71
N TRP A 106 10.72 -1.44 -4.25
CA TRP A 106 9.71 -0.54 -4.80
C TRP A 106 9.89 0.87 -4.25
N LEU A 107 9.82 1.87 -5.13
CA LEU A 107 9.77 3.27 -4.75
C LEU A 107 8.32 3.66 -4.43
N TRP A 108 8.08 4.03 -3.18
CA TRP A 108 6.78 4.42 -2.62
C TRP A 108 6.73 5.92 -2.46
N LEU A 109 5.91 6.62 -3.26
CA LEU A 109 5.87 8.09 -3.30
C LEU A 109 4.65 8.64 -2.57
N SER A 110 4.92 9.48 -1.58
CA SER A 110 3.89 10.29 -0.91
C SER A 110 3.39 11.43 -1.80
N PRO A 111 2.16 11.93 -1.57
CA PRO A 111 1.64 13.11 -2.29
C PRO A 111 2.48 14.37 -2.14
N THR A 112 3.27 14.47 -1.07
CA THR A 112 4.20 15.59 -0.83
C THR A 112 5.31 15.70 -1.85
N TYR A 113 5.64 14.60 -2.57
CA TYR A 113 6.59 14.61 -3.67
C TYR A 113 6.06 15.39 -4.89
N LYS A 114 4.76 15.39 -5.11
CA LYS A 114 3.99 16.18 -6.10
C LYS A 114 4.12 15.76 -7.56
N ASN A 115 5.23 15.17 -7.97
CA ASN A 115 5.53 14.91 -9.39
C ASN A 115 5.58 13.41 -9.70
N ILE A 116 5.43 13.09 -11.00
CA ILE A 116 5.52 11.72 -11.49
C ILE A 116 6.98 11.23 -11.46
N VAL A 117 7.16 10.04 -10.93
CA VAL A 117 8.37 9.25 -11.13
C VAL A 117 7.97 7.92 -11.77
N LYS A 118 8.48 7.65 -12.96
CA LYS A 118 8.19 6.39 -13.65
C LYS A 118 8.62 5.19 -12.82
N ASN A 119 7.86 4.11 -12.92
CA ASN A 119 8.14 2.84 -12.23
C ASN A 119 8.06 2.91 -10.69
N SER A 120 7.35 3.89 -10.14
CA SER A 120 7.09 4.02 -8.72
C SER A 120 5.61 3.73 -8.38
N ILE A 121 5.31 3.67 -7.09
CA ILE A 121 3.94 3.56 -6.58
C ILE A 121 3.43 4.96 -6.23
N CYS A 122 2.33 5.37 -6.86
CA CYS A 122 1.61 6.60 -6.53
C CYS A 122 0.70 6.34 -5.34
N VAL A 123 0.97 7.00 -4.22
CA VAL A 123 0.15 6.87 -3.02
C VAL A 123 -0.89 7.97 -2.98
N MET A 124 -2.16 7.60 -2.80
CA MET A 124 -3.31 8.52 -2.72
C MET A 124 -3.36 9.50 -3.89
N PRO A 125 -3.56 9.03 -5.14
CA PRO A 125 -3.66 9.90 -6.31
C PRO A 125 -4.81 10.92 -6.22
N GLU A 126 -5.80 10.67 -5.36
CA GLU A 126 -6.88 11.60 -5.02
C GLU A 126 -6.43 12.80 -4.17
N ASP A 127 -5.23 12.77 -3.61
CA ASP A 127 -4.72 13.87 -2.80
C ASP A 127 -4.40 15.09 -3.69
N PRO A 128 -4.94 16.29 -3.37
CA PRO A 128 -4.78 17.48 -4.21
C PRO A 128 -3.35 18.01 -4.29
N ARG A 129 -2.43 17.49 -3.48
CA ARG A 129 -1.01 17.88 -3.55
C ARG A 129 -0.30 17.35 -4.79
N TRP A 130 -0.80 16.28 -5.41
CA TRP A 130 -0.25 15.79 -6.66
C TRP A 130 -0.36 16.81 -7.78
N ASN A 131 0.73 17.02 -8.52
CA ASN A 131 0.83 17.96 -9.63
C ASN A 131 0.96 17.23 -10.97
N PHE A 132 -0.09 16.47 -11.34
CA PHE A 132 -0.17 15.84 -12.66
C PHE A 132 -1.62 15.72 -13.13
N SER A 133 -1.80 15.67 -14.44
CA SER A 133 -3.08 15.30 -15.03
C SER A 133 -3.35 13.81 -14.83
N LEU A 134 -4.57 13.45 -14.45
CA LEU A 134 -4.93 12.06 -14.14
C LEU A 134 -4.62 11.08 -15.26
N ASP A 135 -4.67 11.52 -16.53
CA ASP A 135 -4.29 10.70 -17.69
C ASP A 135 -2.85 10.18 -17.61
N HIS A 136 -1.99 10.87 -16.88
CA HIS A 136 -0.59 10.48 -16.70
C HIS A 136 -0.37 9.43 -15.61
N ILE A 137 -1.43 9.03 -14.90
CA ILE A 137 -1.34 8.04 -13.82
C ILE A 137 -0.76 6.70 -14.31
N ILE A 138 -0.94 6.38 -15.58
CA ILE A 138 -0.40 5.17 -16.22
C ILE A 138 1.14 5.13 -16.29
N GLN A 139 1.82 6.24 -15.99
CA GLN A 139 3.28 6.29 -15.92
C GLN A 139 3.85 5.69 -14.64
N PHE A 140 3.02 5.55 -13.60
CA PHE A 140 3.40 4.83 -12.38
C PHE A 140 3.36 3.32 -12.61
N ALA A 141 4.10 2.57 -11.80
CA ALA A 141 4.05 1.10 -11.78
C ALA A 141 2.85 0.56 -10.99
N GLY A 142 2.30 1.38 -10.11
CA GLY A 142 1.15 1.01 -9.30
C GLY A 142 0.53 2.20 -8.58
N ILE A 143 -0.62 1.96 -7.99
CA ILE A 143 -1.45 2.94 -7.29
C ILE A 143 -1.85 2.36 -5.95
N CYS A 144 -1.70 3.13 -4.87
CA CYS A 144 -2.28 2.83 -3.56
C CYS A 144 -3.34 3.88 -3.24
N SER A 145 -4.58 3.47 -3.02
CA SER A 145 -5.70 4.40 -2.87
C SER A 145 -6.81 3.87 -1.97
N ASP A 146 -7.55 4.79 -1.34
CA ASP A 146 -8.83 4.50 -0.68
C ASP A 146 -9.96 4.24 -1.68
N ASN A 147 -9.77 4.61 -2.96
CA ASN A 147 -10.72 4.43 -4.05
C ASN A 147 -10.15 3.55 -5.17
N ILE A 148 -9.52 2.44 -4.81
CA ILE A 148 -8.73 1.65 -5.75
C ILE A 148 -9.51 1.11 -6.95
N TYR A 149 -10.79 0.76 -6.78
CA TYR A 149 -11.64 0.31 -7.89
C TYR A 149 -11.89 1.41 -8.91
N TYR A 150 -12.08 2.66 -8.46
CA TYR A 150 -12.20 3.80 -9.37
C TYR A 150 -10.97 3.92 -10.28
N TYR A 151 -9.78 3.87 -9.70
CA TYR A 151 -8.54 3.99 -10.49
C TYR A 151 -8.28 2.79 -11.38
N LYS A 152 -8.63 1.60 -10.93
CA LYS A 152 -8.53 0.38 -11.75
C LYS A 152 -9.41 0.49 -13.00
N ASP A 153 -10.65 0.94 -12.86
CA ASP A 153 -11.57 1.15 -13.98
C ASP A 153 -11.10 2.30 -14.88
N TYR A 154 -10.65 3.40 -14.28
CA TYR A 154 -10.12 4.55 -15.02
C TYR A 154 -8.93 4.16 -15.92
N VAL A 155 -7.95 3.44 -15.37
CA VAL A 155 -6.79 2.97 -16.14
C VAL A 155 -7.21 2.01 -17.25
N ALA A 156 -8.14 1.11 -17.00
CA ALA A 156 -8.66 0.20 -18.00
C ALA A 156 -9.31 0.96 -19.17
N ASN A 157 -10.00 2.04 -18.91
CA ASN A 157 -10.64 2.88 -19.93
C ASN A 157 -9.64 3.71 -20.76
N ILE A 158 -8.58 4.23 -20.14
CA ILE A 158 -7.52 4.96 -20.88
C ILE A 158 -6.76 4.04 -21.83
N ARG A 159 -6.57 2.76 -21.45
CA ARG A 159 -5.79 1.79 -22.24
C ARG A 159 -6.58 1.13 -23.37
N ARG A 160 -7.85 1.43 -23.52
CA ARG A 160 -8.70 1.00 -24.65
C ARG A 160 -8.53 1.93 -25.84
#